data_a46d86d8c42588a1e0160efb1cbf75ec
#
_entry.id   a46d86d8c42588a1e0160efb1cbf75ec
#
_cell.length_a   1.000
_cell.length_b   1.000
_cell.length_c   1.000
_cell.angle_alpha   90.00
_cell.angle_beta   90.00
_cell.angle_gamma   90.00
#
_symmetry.space_group_name_H-M   'P 1'
#
loop_
_entity.id
_entity.type
_entity.pdbx_description
1 polymer ?
#
loop_
_entity_poly.entity_id
_entity_poly.type
_entity_poly.pdbx_seq_one_letter_code
_entity_poly.pdbx_strand_id
1 'polypeptide(L)' 'MNELLELTCPYCGEDVELVVDVAGGPEQSYVEDCPVCCRPWQVEVTGDPDEGWSASLRSSDE' A
#
# COMPACT_ATOMS: atom_id res chain seq x y z
N MET A 1 14.69 -1.87 7.47
CA MET A 1 14.81 -1.80 6.01
C MET A 1 13.42 -1.65 5.42
N ASN A 2 13.28 -0.81 4.38
CA ASN A 2 11.98 -0.53 3.80
C ASN A 2 11.94 -0.93 2.34
N GLU A 3 10.76 -1.32 1.88
CA GLU A 3 10.52 -1.62 0.47
C GLU A 3 9.66 -0.53 -0.13
N LEU A 4 9.97 -0.13 -1.34
CA LEU A 4 9.19 0.85 -2.06
C LEU A 4 8.40 0.14 -3.14
N LEU A 5 7.09 0.31 -3.09
CA LEU A 5 6.18 -0.33 -4.04
C LEU A 5 5.43 0.73 -4.83
N GLU A 6 5.27 0.50 -6.12
CA GLU A 6 4.49 1.39 -6.97
C GLU A 6 3.11 0.80 -7.16
N LEU A 7 2.10 1.60 -6.83
CA LEU A 7 0.71 1.17 -6.87
C LEU A 7 -0.11 2.23 -7.60
N THR A 8 -1.34 1.88 -7.89
CA THR A 8 -2.26 2.79 -8.56
C THR A 8 -3.42 3.11 -7.64
N CYS A 9 -3.72 4.39 -7.49
CA CYS A 9 -4.83 4.84 -6.67
C CYS A 9 -6.15 4.33 -7.26
N PRO A 10 -7.00 3.68 -6.46
CA PRO A 10 -8.26 3.16 -6.97
C PRO A 10 -9.31 4.23 -7.26
N TYR A 11 -9.08 5.47 -6.83
CA TYR A 11 -10.01 6.56 -7.06
C TYR A 11 -9.63 7.40 -8.27
N CYS A 12 -8.40 7.88 -8.32
CA CYS A 12 -7.99 8.81 -9.36
C CYS A 12 -7.13 8.17 -10.45
N GLY A 13 -6.66 6.96 -10.23
CA GLY A 13 -5.86 6.25 -11.22
C GLY A 13 -4.42 6.70 -11.33
N GLU A 14 -3.98 7.56 -10.44
CA GLU A 14 -2.60 8.04 -10.46
C GLU A 14 -1.65 7.03 -9.85
N ASP A 15 -0.43 7.01 -10.35
CA ASP A 15 0.60 6.16 -9.79
C ASP A 15 1.09 6.75 -8.47
N VAL A 16 1.13 5.92 -7.45
CA VAL A 16 1.58 6.35 -6.13
C VAL A 16 2.65 5.39 -5.63
N GLU A 17 3.49 5.87 -4.74
CA GLU A 17 4.53 5.05 -4.14
C GLU A 17 4.18 4.78 -2.70
N LEU A 18 4.36 3.55 -2.28
CA LEU A 18 4.08 3.14 -0.92
C LEU A 18 5.37 2.60 -0.30
N VAL A 19 5.73 3.14 0.86
CA VAL A 19 6.89 2.65 1.61
C VAL A 19 6.39 1.63 2.61
N VAL A 20 6.92 0.42 2.52
CA VAL A 20 6.54 -0.68 3.40
C VAL A 20 7.65 -0.93 4.39
N ASP A 21 7.30 -0.96 5.67
CA ASP A 21 8.23 -1.28 6.72
C ASP A 21 8.30 -2.81 6.86
N VAL A 22 9.36 -3.40 6.34
CA VAL A 22 9.49 -4.86 6.36
C VAL A 22 9.72 -5.42 7.76
N ALA A 23 10.12 -4.56 8.69
CA ALA A 23 10.27 -4.97 10.08
C ALA A 23 8.93 -5.10 10.79
N GLY A 24 7.86 -4.59 10.21
CA GLY A 24 6.52 -4.66 10.78
C GLY A 24 5.83 -5.99 10.64
N GLY A 25 6.47 -6.95 9.96
CA GLY A 25 5.92 -8.29 9.83
C GLY A 25 5.44 -8.61 8.41
N PRO A 26 5.08 -9.87 8.17
CA PRO A 26 4.71 -10.32 6.81
C PRO A 26 3.32 -9.88 6.36
N GLU A 27 2.48 -9.43 7.28
CA GLU A 27 1.15 -8.94 6.93
C GLU A 27 0.89 -7.62 7.65
N GLN A 28 0.47 -6.62 6.89
CA GLN A 28 0.14 -5.32 7.44
C GLN A 28 -1.14 -4.83 6.78
N SER A 29 -1.96 -4.15 7.56
CA SER A 29 -3.20 -3.58 7.06
C SER A 29 -3.44 -2.27 7.79
N TYR A 30 -3.66 -1.19 7.03
CA TYR A 30 -3.86 0.13 7.61
C TYR A 30 -4.52 1.05 6.59
N VAL A 31 -4.87 2.24 7.04
CA VAL A 31 -5.51 3.24 6.18
C VAL A 31 -4.49 4.35 5.89
N GLU A 32 -4.39 4.73 4.63
CA GLU A 32 -3.53 5.81 4.16
C GLU A 32 -4.34 6.73 3.26
N ASP A 33 -3.94 7.98 3.18
CA ASP A 33 -4.60 8.93 2.29
C ASP A 33 -3.82 9.05 0.99
N CYS A 34 -4.55 9.17 -0.11
CA CYS A 34 -3.93 9.38 -1.40
C CYS A 34 -3.27 10.77 -1.44
N PRO A 35 -2.01 10.89 -1.85
CA PRO A 35 -1.35 12.20 -1.92
C PRO A 35 -1.86 13.07 -3.05
N VAL A 36 -2.64 12.51 -3.97
CA VAL A 36 -3.15 13.26 -5.12
C VAL A 36 -4.58 13.68 -4.91
N CYS A 37 -5.48 12.75 -4.63
CA CYS A 37 -6.90 13.04 -4.48
C CYS A 37 -7.35 13.15 -3.02
N CYS A 38 -6.46 12.86 -2.09
CA CYS A 38 -6.72 12.97 -0.64
C CYS A 38 -7.83 12.07 -0.12
N ARG A 39 -8.12 11.00 -0.83
CA ARG A 39 -9.13 10.05 -0.38
C ARG A 39 -8.46 8.89 0.35
N PRO A 40 -9.09 8.36 1.40
CA PRO A 40 -8.49 7.28 2.17
C PRO A 40 -8.58 5.94 1.44
N TRP A 41 -7.51 5.17 1.50
CA TRP A 41 -7.49 3.80 0.98
C TRP A 41 -7.26 2.84 2.11
N GLN A 42 -7.72 1.64 1.93
CA GLN A 42 -7.29 0.55 2.77
C GLN A 42 -6.09 -0.11 2.12
N VAL A 43 -4.98 -0.13 2.84
CA VAL A 43 -3.73 -0.70 2.34
C VAL A 43 -3.57 -2.08 2.93
N GLU A 44 -3.32 -3.06 2.08
CA GLU A 44 -3.03 -4.42 2.52
C GLU A 44 -1.68 -4.82 1.97
N VAL A 45 -0.77 -5.14 2.86
CA VAL A 45 0.59 -5.53 2.51
C VAL A 45 0.78 -6.97 2.91
N THR A 46 1.32 -7.75 1.98
CA THR A 46 1.71 -9.12 2.27
C THR A 46 3.11 -9.33 1.74
N GLY A 47 3.87 -10.15 2.38
CA GLY A 47 5.21 -10.38 1.92
C GLY A 47 5.90 -11.52 2.60
N ASP A 48 7.03 -11.88 2.05
CA ASP A 48 7.88 -12.95 2.52
C ASP A 48 9.32 -12.52 2.26
N PRO A 49 10.21 -12.61 3.24
CA PRO A 49 11.61 -12.22 3.03
C PRO A 49 12.30 -13.00 1.90
N ASP A 50 11.77 -14.17 1.55
CA ASP A 50 12.34 -14.98 0.48
C ASP A 50 11.68 -14.72 -0.86
N GLU A 51 10.39 -14.38 -0.88
CA GLU A 51 9.64 -14.25 -2.14
C GLU A 51 9.37 -12.80 -2.52
N GLY A 52 9.55 -11.88 -1.60
CA GLY A 52 9.33 -10.46 -1.87
C GLY A 52 8.05 -9.94 -1.27
N TRP A 53 7.79 -8.65 -1.50
CA TRP A 53 6.69 -7.94 -0.88
C TRP A 53 5.72 -7.45 -1.93
N SER A 54 4.44 -7.46 -1.59
CA SER A 54 3.41 -6.92 -2.45
C SER A 54 2.38 -6.20 -1.60
N ALA A 55 1.66 -5.28 -2.23
CA ALA A 55 0.63 -4.52 -1.54
C ALA A 55 -0.50 -4.22 -2.51
N SER A 56 -1.68 -3.99 -1.95
CA SER A 56 -2.82 -3.59 -2.75
C SER A 56 -3.54 -2.46 -2.05
N LEU A 57 -4.21 -1.65 -2.85
CA LEU A 57 -5.00 -0.53 -2.36
C LEU A 57 -6.46 -0.80 -2.67
N ARG A 58 -7.32 -0.52 -1.70
CA ARG A 58 -8.75 -0.72 -1.86
C ARG A 58 -9.47 0.55 -1.48
N SER A 59 -10.55 0.81 -2.19
CA SER A 59 -11.43 1.91 -1.85
C SER A 59 -12.09 1.63 -0.51
N SER A 60 -12.03 2.58 0.41
CA SER A 60 -12.65 2.41 1.72
C SER A 60 -14.09 2.89 1.75
N ASP A 61 -14.60 3.39 0.63
CA ASP A 61 -15.99 3.84 0.51
C ASP A 61 -16.95 2.71 0.16
N GLU A 62 -16.45 1.53 -0.04
CA GLU A 62 -17.24 0.38 -0.43
C GLU A 62 -18.15 -0.11 0.69
#